data_6fecbb8642a618d578af6afa9cc569db
#
_entry.id   6fecbb8642a618d578af6afa9cc569db
#
_cell.length_a   1.000
_cell.length_b   1.000
_cell.length_c   1.000
_cell.angle_alpha   90.00
_cell.angle_beta   90.00
_cell.angle_gamma   90.00
#
_symmetry.space_group_name_H-M   'P 1'
#
loop_
_entity.id
_entity.type
_entity.pdbx_description
1 polymer ?
#
loop_
_entity_poly.entity_id
_entity_poly.type
_entity_poly.pdbx_seq_one_letter_code
_entity_poly.pdbx_strand_id
1 'polypeptide(L)'
;MNYKIKKISEINQDNLNKFFKIAFPSRYQALSKYWKWYYKFSYSDLEPIFLEYESSIIGMAGLIPEKLSLNGKFEQAIWFTDFYILEKYRKKGFGSILTKEWMKICPVQITYCNENSLKIFIKHGWRYNNKMFRKVEPINIFKFIPILKKIDLISNSSLLKKILQKEVKNNKIINPKRVERKNIAEYCKLEEKKMYNNNIFSIVRDENWFKWRLIDCPYASDIYEFRYNGDIVIAHIINTNNFARLNILYTFINNSENNDFFSLVYNWCLNNNIDYIWTLCNDQNRFLKETILNNFLLKKKLNFACWAENVNTLTHLNKGLSNSQGFDSDLESNLYQGE
;
A
#
# COMPACT_ATOMS: atom_id res chain seq x y z
N MET A 1 30.30 1.29 19.71
CA MET A 1 30.11 2.09 18.48
C MET A 1 29.43 3.40 18.86
N ASN A 2 30.03 4.53 18.52
CA ASN A 2 29.42 5.84 18.81
C ASN A 2 28.50 6.22 17.64
N TYR A 3 27.19 6.07 17.83
CA TYR A 3 26.15 6.42 16.86
C TYR A 3 25.14 7.37 17.48
N LYS A 4 24.40 8.09 16.63
CA LYS A 4 23.27 8.94 17.05
C LYS A 4 22.03 8.58 16.26
N ILE A 5 20.89 8.67 16.93
CA ILE A 5 19.56 8.61 16.27
C ILE A 5 19.07 10.04 16.12
N LYS A 6 18.66 10.39 14.93
CA LYS A 6 18.07 11.69 14.57
C LYS A 6 16.69 11.52 14.00
N LYS A 7 15.80 12.45 14.29
CA LYS A 7 14.52 12.58 13.60
C LYS A 7 14.73 13.23 12.22
N ILE A 8 13.80 12.99 11.29
CA ILE A 8 13.93 13.57 9.93
C ILE A 8 13.95 15.11 9.98
N SER A 9 13.24 15.74 10.90
CA SER A 9 13.22 17.19 11.11
C SER A 9 14.56 17.78 11.55
N GLU A 10 15.45 16.98 12.14
CA GLU A 10 16.78 17.39 12.60
C GLU A 10 17.86 17.31 11.50
N ILE A 11 17.49 16.84 10.30
CA ILE A 11 18.41 16.66 9.18
C ILE A 11 18.15 17.73 8.13
N ASN A 12 19.17 18.42 7.69
CA ASN A 12 19.03 19.39 6.61
C ASN A 12 18.67 18.71 5.28
N GLN A 13 17.97 19.45 4.41
CA GLN A 13 17.43 18.94 3.15
C GLN A 13 18.51 18.36 2.22
N ASP A 14 19.71 18.93 2.20
CA ASP A 14 20.81 18.46 1.34
C ASP A 14 21.30 17.08 1.77
N ASN A 15 21.42 16.84 3.07
CA ASN A 15 21.81 15.53 3.61
C ASN A 15 20.70 14.49 3.38
N LEU A 16 19.43 14.87 3.51
CA LEU A 16 18.30 14.01 3.14
C LEU A 16 18.36 13.64 1.66
N ASN A 17 18.54 14.61 0.78
CA ASN A 17 18.62 14.39 -0.67
C ASN A 17 19.79 13.46 -1.03
N LYS A 18 20.96 13.69 -0.44
CA LYS A 18 22.14 12.82 -0.63
C LYS A 18 21.85 11.39 -0.20
N PHE A 19 21.23 11.21 0.98
CA PHE A 19 20.86 9.89 1.49
C PHE A 19 19.82 9.21 0.60
N PHE A 20 18.73 9.91 0.24
CA PHE A 20 17.68 9.36 -0.61
C PHE A 20 18.21 8.96 -1.99
N LYS A 21 19.11 9.73 -2.57
CA LYS A 21 19.74 9.40 -3.86
C LYS A 21 20.51 8.08 -3.82
N ILE A 22 21.19 7.79 -2.71
CA ILE A 22 21.95 6.55 -2.54
C ILE A 22 21.04 5.39 -2.14
N ALA A 23 20.15 5.62 -1.16
CA ALA A 23 19.32 4.56 -0.57
C ALA A 23 18.16 4.15 -1.48
N PHE A 24 17.56 5.09 -2.20
CA PHE A 24 16.35 4.92 -2.99
C PHE A 24 16.49 5.58 -4.38
N PRO A 25 17.44 5.16 -5.23
CA PRO A 25 17.77 5.86 -6.48
C PRO A 25 16.60 6.03 -7.44
N SER A 26 15.68 5.05 -7.47
CA SER A 26 14.47 5.11 -8.31
C SER A 26 13.37 6.04 -7.78
N ARG A 27 13.44 6.44 -6.51
CA ARG A 27 12.40 7.26 -5.83
C ARG A 27 12.92 8.56 -5.23
N TYR A 28 14.24 8.84 -5.34
CA TYR A 28 14.86 9.93 -4.59
C TYR A 28 14.25 11.29 -4.91
N GLN A 29 13.88 11.54 -6.17
CA GLN A 29 13.26 12.81 -6.57
C GLN A 29 11.92 13.02 -5.88
N ALA A 30 11.07 12.00 -5.90
CA ALA A 30 9.76 12.03 -5.22
C ALA A 30 9.92 12.14 -3.70
N LEU A 31 10.81 11.34 -3.08
CA LEU A 31 11.08 11.44 -1.65
C LEU A 31 11.64 12.80 -1.27
N SER A 32 12.62 13.34 -2.00
CA SER A 32 13.20 14.66 -1.73
C SER A 32 12.16 15.77 -1.76
N LYS A 33 11.16 15.67 -2.65
CA LYS A 33 10.11 16.68 -2.82
C LYS A 33 8.92 16.49 -1.89
N TYR A 34 8.52 15.24 -1.63
CA TYR A 34 7.22 14.93 -1.02
C TYR A 34 7.30 14.14 0.29
N TRP A 35 8.47 14.00 0.92
CA TRP A 35 8.62 13.21 2.14
C TRP A 35 7.68 13.66 3.27
N LYS A 36 7.39 14.97 3.40
CA LYS A 36 6.48 15.51 4.39
C LYS A 36 5.07 14.93 4.24
N TRP A 37 4.58 14.88 3.02
CA TRP A 37 3.31 14.23 2.73
C TRP A 37 3.41 12.71 2.96
N TYR A 38 4.44 12.09 2.42
CA TYR A 38 4.59 10.63 2.43
C TYR A 38 4.60 10.05 3.85
N TYR A 39 5.32 10.68 4.77
CA TYR A 39 5.39 10.26 6.18
C TYR A 39 4.34 10.93 7.07
N LYS A 40 3.28 11.51 6.54
CA LYS A 40 2.22 12.21 7.29
C LYS A 40 2.77 13.26 8.27
N PHE A 41 3.83 13.96 7.95
CA PHE A 41 4.52 14.90 8.84
C PHE A 41 3.59 15.97 9.43
N SER A 42 2.63 16.47 8.63
CA SER A 42 1.66 17.48 9.09
C SER A 42 0.51 16.92 9.92
N TYR A 43 0.46 15.61 10.15
CA TYR A 43 -0.67 14.93 10.79
C TYR A 43 -0.28 14.18 12.08
N SER A 44 0.99 14.22 12.49
CA SER A 44 1.49 13.49 13.65
C SER A 44 2.83 14.05 14.10
N ASP A 45 3.10 13.94 15.41
CA ASP A 45 4.41 14.24 16.02
C ASP A 45 5.41 13.07 15.87
N LEU A 46 4.96 11.95 15.31
CA LEU A 46 5.83 10.80 15.05
C LEU A 46 6.54 10.99 13.71
N GLU A 47 7.86 10.80 13.74
CA GLU A 47 8.73 11.06 12.61
C GLU A 47 9.64 9.87 12.28
N PRO A 48 9.99 9.67 11.00
CA PRO A 48 11.09 8.79 10.60
C PRO A 48 12.37 9.08 11.36
N ILE A 49 13.11 8.01 11.67
CA ILE A 49 14.41 8.12 12.32
C ILE A 49 15.55 7.73 11.40
N PHE A 50 16.67 8.37 11.63
CA PHE A 50 17.91 8.15 10.90
C PHE A 50 19.04 7.76 11.84
N LEU A 51 19.91 6.90 11.36
CA LEU A 51 21.12 6.49 12.04
C LEU A 51 22.30 7.28 11.49
N GLU A 52 22.91 8.09 12.34
CA GLU A 52 24.17 8.79 12.06
C GLU A 52 25.34 8.05 12.69
N TYR A 53 26.38 7.84 11.91
CA TYR A 53 27.64 7.26 12.35
C TYR A 53 28.80 8.02 11.68
N GLU A 54 29.80 8.43 12.47
CA GLU A 54 30.94 9.24 11.98
C GLU A 54 30.49 10.46 11.17
N SER A 55 29.52 11.22 11.71
CA SER A 55 28.92 12.42 11.11
C SER A 55 28.26 12.21 9.74
N SER A 56 28.01 10.96 9.36
CA SER A 56 27.33 10.60 8.12
C SER A 56 26.02 9.87 8.41
N ILE A 57 24.96 10.18 7.67
CA ILE A 57 23.72 9.40 7.69
C ILE A 57 23.97 8.08 6.97
N ILE A 58 23.83 6.98 7.71
CA ILE A 58 24.13 5.63 7.22
C ILE A 58 22.90 4.72 7.14
N GLY A 59 21.80 5.12 7.74
CA GLY A 59 20.57 4.32 7.73
C GLY A 59 19.34 5.16 8.02
N MET A 60 18.19 4.59 7.67
CA MET A 60 16.88 5.17 7.88
C MET A 60 15.87 4.08 8.20
N ALA A 61 14.94 4.41 9.07
CA ALA A 61 13.69 3.68 9.29
C ALA A 61 12.52 4.67 9.18
N GLY A 62 11.79 4.57 8.07
CA GLY A 62 10.63 5.38 7.79
C GLY A 62 9.42 4.88 8.57
N LEU A 63 8.47 5.76 8.84
CA LEU A 63 7.20 5.43 9.46
C LEU A 63 6.07 6.29 8.90
N ILE A 64 4.88 5.69 8.87
CA ILE A 64 3.63 6.39 8.59
C ILE A 64 2.74 6.17 9.81
N PRO A 65 2.35 7.25 10.54
CA PRO A 65 1.46 7.14 11.69
C PRO A 65 0.09 6.64 11.26
N GLU A 66 -0.45 5.67 12.01
CA GLU A 66 -1.77 5.11 11.79
C GLU A 66 -2.57 5.01 13.09
N LYS A 67 -3.89 4.98 12.96
CA LYS A 67 -4.82 4.72 14.05
C LYS A 67 -5.55 3.43 13.73
N LEU A 68 -5.47 2.46 14.63
CA LEU A 68 -6.15 1.18 14.52
C LEU A 68 -7.36 1.14 15.45
N SER A 69 -8.37 0.36 15.10
CA SER A 69 -9.54 0.08 15.93
C SER A 69 -9.73 -1.41 16.10
N LEU A 70 -9.99 -1.84 17.34
CA LEU A 70 -10.44 -3.19 17.69
C LEU A 70 -11.59 -3.08 18.68
N ASN A 71 -12.77 -3.55 18.33
CA ASN A 71 -13.96 -3.47 19.19
C ASN A 71 -14.30 -2.05 19.66
N GLY A 72 -14.09 -1.03 18.82
CA GLY A 72 -14.31 0.37 19.17
C GLY A 72 -13.22 0.99 20.06
N LYS A 73 -12.21 0.22 20.49
CA LYS A 73 -11.03 0.76 21.15
C LYS A 73 -9.99 1.15 20.11
N PHE A 74 -9.40 2.32 20.31
CA PHE A 74 -8.40 2.87 19.41
C PHE A 74 -7.00 2.64 19.95
N GLU A 75 -6.10 2.27 19.05
CA GLU A 75 -4.66 2.10 19.31
C GLU A 75 -3.88 2.96 18.32
N GLN A 76 -2.92 3.73 18.83
CA GLN A 76 -1.94 4.39 17.98
C GLN A 76 -0.97 3.34 17.45
N ALA A 77 -0.73 3.36 16.17
CA ALA A 77 0.19 2.45 15.51
C ALA A 77 1.10 3.20 14.53
N ILE A 78 2.17 2.56 14.12
CA ILE A 78 3.00 3.05 13.02
C ILE A 78 3.17 1.96 11.97
N TRP A 79 3.09 2.40 10.72
CA TRP A 79 3.44 1.60 9.57
C TRP A 79 4.93 1.72 9.28
N PHE A 80 5.67 0.62 9.38
CA PHE A 80 7.10 0.58 9.11
C PHE A 80 7.35 0.57 7.60
N THR A 81 8.10 1.52 7.11
CA THR A 81 8.44 1.66 5.69
C THR A 81 9.88 2.12 5.50
N ASP A 82 10.40 2.01 4.28
CA ASP A 82 11.69 2.59 3.90
C ASP A 82 12.88 2.27 4.84
N PHE A 83 12.94 1.01 5.27
CA PHE A 83 14.08 0.55 6.07
C PHE A 83 15.31 0.32 5.20
N TYR A 84 16.37 1.07 5.48
CA TYR A 84 17.59 0.98 4.70
C TYR A 84 18.84 1.24 5.54
N ILE A 85 19.87 0.43 5.31
CA ILE A 85 21.24 0.66 5.77
C ILE A 85 22.15 0.69 4.54
N LEU A 86 22.96 1.73 4.40
CA LEU A 86 23.92 1.88 3.31
C LEU A 86 24.82 0.64 3.23
N GLU A 87 25.11 0.17 2.02
CA GLU A 87 25.74 -1.14 1.77
C GLU A 87 27.05 -1.34 2.52
N LYS A 88 27.92 -0.35 2.53
CA LYS A 88 29.22 -0.40 3.22
C LYS A 88 29.12 -0.56 4.74
N TYR A 89 27.93 -0.35 5.32
CA TYR A 89 27.68 -0.48 6.76
C TYR A 89 26.83 -1.70 7.10
N ARG A 90 26.40 -2.47 6.12
CA ARG A 90 25.64 -3.73 6.37
C ARG A 90 26.51 -4.78 7.07
N LYS A 91 25.86 -5.73 7.71
CA LYS A 91 26.49 -6.83 8.48
C LYS A 91 27.29 -6.39 9.73
N LYS A 92 27.24 -5.11 10.09
CA LYS A 92 27.93 -4.54 11.28
C LYS A 92 26.97 -4.31 12.46
N GLY A 93 25.77 -4.85 12.44
CA GLY A 93 24.77 -4.73 13.52
C GLY A 93 23.89 -3.48 13.48
N PHE A 94 24.17 -2.50 12.60
CA PHE A 94 23.40 -1.24 12.53
C PHE A 94 21.92 -1.42 12.21
N GLY A 95 21.56 -2.40 11.40
CA GLY A 95 20.16 -2.71 11.14
C GLY A 95 19.40 -3.13 12.40
N SER A 96 20.01 -3.94 13.25
CA SER A 96 19.42 -4.33 14.53
C SER A 96 19.31 -3.16 15.49
N ILE A 97 20.31 -2.29 15.53
CA ILE A 97 20.27 -1.05 16.35
C ILE A 97 19.08 -0.18 15.88
N LEU A 98 19.01 0.13 14.61
CA LEU A 98 17.96 0.96 14.05
C LEU A 98 16.56 0.38 14.27
N THR A 99 16.40 -0.94 14.12
CA THR A 99 15.12 -1.62 14.42
C THR A 99 14.74 -1.47 15.89
N LYS A 100 15.65 -1.67 16.82
CA LYS A 100 15.38 -1.52 18.26
C LYS A 100 14.99 -0.08 18.62
N GLU A 101 15.68 0.91 18.08
CA GLU A 101 15.35 2.32 18.31
C GLU A 101 14.00 2.68 17.72
N TRP A 102 13.71 2.16 16.52
CA TRP A 102 12.43 2.37 15.88
C TRP A 102 11.27 1.73 16.68
N MET A 103 11.47 0.53 17.25
CA MET A 103 10.47 -0.15 18.07
C MET A 103 10.08 0.63 19.33
N LYS A 104 10.91 1.53 19.83
CA LYS A 104 10.60 2.40 21.00
C LYS A 104 9.64 3.54 20.66
N ILE A 105 9.42 3.84 19.38
CA ILE A 105 8.62 5.01 18.95
C ILE A 105 7.13 4.81 19.24
N CYS A 106 6.62 3.59 19.07
CA CYS A 106 5.21 3.31 19.22
C CYS A 106 4.99 1.85 19.67
N PRO A 107 4.04 1.61 20.59
CA PRO A 107 3.78 0.28 21.15
C PRO A 107 3.12 -0.69 20.15
N VAL A 108 2.61 -0.20 19.01
CA VAL A 108 1.97 -1.03 17.99
C VAL A 108 2.60 -0.71 16.63
N GLN A 109 3.04 -1.75 15.93
CA GLN A 109 3.80 -1.62 14.70
C GLN A 109 3.38 -2.65 13.66
N ILE A 110 3.23 -2.22 12.41
CA ILE A 110 2.79 -3.05 11.30
C ILE A 110 3.63 -2.75 10.04
N THR A 111 3.76 -3.72 9.15
CA THR A 111 4.42 -3.53 7.85
C THR A 111 4.07 -4.62 6.85
N TYR A 112 4.23 -4.31 5.57
CA TYR A 112 4.44 -5.33 4.53
C TYR A 112 5.92 -5.40 4.20
N CYS A 113 6.51 -6.59 4.26
CA CYS A 113 7.94 -6.75 4.12
C CYS A 113 8.34 -7.85 3.14
N ASN A 114 9.55 -7.74 2.63
CA ASN A 114 10.19 -8.81 1.87
C ASN A 114 10.84 -9.84 2.82
N GLU A 115 11.26 -10.97 2.28
CA GLU A 115 11.87 -12.08 3.03
C GLU A 115 13.12 -11.66 3.83
N ASN A 116 13.92 -10.73 3.31
CA ASN A 116 15.14 -10.27 4.00
C ASN A 116 14.82 -9.45 5.24
N SER A 117 13.87 -8.53 5.13
CA SER A 117 13.39 -7.72 6.25
C SER A 117 12.64 -8.58 7.26
N LEU A 118 11.83 -9.55 6.80
CA LEU A 118 11.10 -10.46 7.67
C LEU A 118 12.02 -11.23 8.63
N LYS A 119 13.17 -11.71 8.14
CA LYS A 119 14.17 -12.41 8.98
C LYS A 119 14.69 -11.53 10.12
N ILE A 120 14.84 -10.23 9.88
CA ILE A 120 15.25 -9.27 10.91
C ILE A 120 14.12 -9.07 11.92
N PHE A 121 12.89 -8.86 11.45
CA PHE A 121 11.73 -8.63 12.32
C PHE A 121 11.46 -9.82 13.25
N ILE A 122 11.50 -11.04 12.73
CA ILE A 122 11.32 -12.26 13.54
C ILE A 122 12.35 -12.32 14.69
N LYS A 123 13.62 -11.95 14.46
CA LYS A 123 14.65 -11.89 15.51
C LYS A 123 14.33 -10.90 16.61
N HIS A 124 13.49 -9.89 16.33
CA HIS A 124 13.04 -8.89 17.28
C HIS A 124 11.64 -9.17 17.85
N GLY A 125 11.12 -10.39 17.70
CA GLY A 125 9.84 -10.81 18.29
C GLY A 125 8.60 -10.43 17.49
N TRP A 126 8.77 -9.99 16.24
CA TRP A 126 7.63 -9.76 15.37
C TRP A 126 6.97 -11.07 14.96
N ARG A 127 5.64 -11.02 14.81
CA ARG A 127 4.85 -12.09 14.21
C ARG A 127 4.51 -11.72 12.76
N TYR A 128 4.15 -12.72 11.95
CA TYR A 128 3.76 -12.48 10.56
C TYR A 128 2.67 -13.43 10.10
N ASN A 129 1.98 -13.02 9.02
CA ASN A 129 1.07 -13.85 8.26
C ASN A 129 1.15 -13.50 6.75
N ASN A 130 0.56 -14.37 5.92
CA ASN A 130 0.55 -14.26 4.45
C ASN A 130 -0.89 -14.18 3.91
N LYS A 131 -1.76 -13.43 4.59
CA LYS A 131 -3.17 -13.26 4.22
C LYS A 131 -3.41 -12.11 3.25
N MET A 132 -2.37 -11.33 2.97
CA MET A 132 -2.41 -10.25 1.99
C MET A 132 -1.98 -10.73 0.61
N PHE A 133 -2.65 -10.20 -0.41
CA PHE A 133 -2.38 -10.50 -1.80
C PHE A 133 -2.23 -9.22 -2.61
N ARG A 134 -1.20 -9.19 -3.42
CA ARG A 134 -1.15 -8.32 -4.59
C ARG A 134 -1.84 -9.06 -5.72
N LYS A 135 -2.77 -8.40 -6.39
CA LYS A 135 -3.50 -8.94 -7.52
C LYS A 135 -3.32 -8.06 -8.74
N VAL A 136 -3.14 -8.69 -9.89
CA VAL A 136 -2.96 -8.02 -11.19
C VAL A 136 -3.88 -8.68 -12.20
N GLU A 137 -4.67 -7.86 -12.89
CA GLU A 137 -5.49 -8.26 -14.03
C GLU A 137 -4.95 -7.60 -15.29
N PRO A 138 -4.32 -8.34 -16.20
CA PRO A 138 -3.91 -7.83 -17.49
C PRO A 138 -5.13 -7.43 -18.35
N ILE A 139 -5.06 -6.26 -18.97
CA ILE A 139 -6.03 -5.76 -19.95
C ILE A 139 -5.41 -5.90 -21.35
N ASN A 140 -4.21 -5.36 -21.53
CA ASN A 140 -3.45 -5.49 -22.77
C ASN A 140 -2.49 -6.67 -22.68
N ILE A 141 -2.93 -7.83 -23.11
CA ILE A 141 -2.20 -9.09 -22.99
C ILE A 141 -0.88 -9.04 -23.75
N PHE A 142 -0.84 -8.40 -24.91
CA PHE A 142 0.37 -8.37 -25.74
C PHE A 142 1.55 -7.71 -25.03
N LYS A 143 1.32 -6.66 -24.23
CA LYS A 143 2.35 -6.05 -23.41
C LYS A 143 2.79 -6.94 -22.23
N PHE A 144 1.94 -7.87 -21.79
CA PHE A 144 2.23 -8.80 -20.70
C PHE A 144 2.95 -10.08 -21.13
N ILE A 145 2.93 -10.44 -22.40
CA ILE A 145 3.60 -11.65 -22.93
C ILE A 145 5.06 -11.76 -22.48
N PRO A 146 5.91 -10.72 -22.53
CA PRO A 146 7.30 -10.81 -22.08
C PRO A 146 7.41 -11.08 -20.58
N ILE A 147 6.49 -10.56 -19.78
CA ILE A 147 6.44 -10.79 -18.31
C ILE A 147 5.97 -12.20 -18.02
N LEU A 148 4.94 -12.66 -18.71
CA LEU A 148 4.41 -14.02 -18.59
C LEU A 148 5.44 -15.08 -19.00
N LYS A 149 6.25 -14.82 -20.04
CA LYS A 149 7.39 -15.67 -20.42
C LYS A 149 8.43 -15.81 -19.33
N LYS A 150 8.78 -14.71 -18.63
CA LYS A 150 9.77 -14.72 -17.54
C LYS A 150 9.34 -15.52 -16.30
N ILE A 151 8.03 -15.74 -16.12
CA ILE A 151 7.47 -16.46 -14.96
C ILE A 151 6.93 -17.85 -15.34
N ASP A 152 7.33 -18.38 -16.51
CA ASP A 152 6.93 -19.71 -17.02
C ASP A 152 5.41 -19.99 -17.07
N LEU A 153 4.59 -18.94 -17.02
CA LEU A 153 3.12 -19.04 -17.06
C LEU A 153 2.57 -19.33 -18.47
N ILE A 154 3.39 -19.16 -19.51
CA ILE A 154 2.97 -19.42 -20.91
C ILE A 154 2.90 -20.90 -21.25
N SER A 155 3.61 -21.76 -20.52
CA SER A 155 3.46 -23.22 -20.67
C SER A 155 2.05 -23.72 -20.32
N ASN A 156 1.23 -22.88 -19.65
CA ASN A 156 -0.12 -23.24 -19.24
C ASN A 156 -1.16 -22.74 -20.27
N SER A 157 -1.43 -23.55 -21.30
CA SER A 157 -2.40 -23.24 -22.37
C SER A 157 -3.82 -22.90 -21.85
N SER A 158 -4.19 -23.37 -20.65
CA SER A 158 -5.47 -23.08 -20.03
C SER A 158 -5.59 -21.63 -19.56
N LEU A 159 -4.48 -21.03 -19.14
CA LEU A 159 -4.41 -19.65 -18.69
C LEU A 159 -4.59 -18.67 -19.87
N LEU A 160 -3.86 -18.94 -20.96
CA LEU A 160 -4.00 -18.18 -22.21
C LEU A 160 -5.42 -18.26 -22.78
N LYS A 161 -6.06 -19.44 -22.73
CA LYS A 161 -7.47 -19.59 -23.12
C LYS A 161 -8.42 -18.75 -22.27
N LYS A 162 -8.25 -18.74 -20.93
CA LYS A 162 -9.06 -17.92 -20.03
C LYS A 162 -8.90 -16.42 -20.30
N ILE A 163 -7.71 -15.99 -20.64
CA ILE A 163 -7.40 -14.59 -20.95
C ILE A 163 -8.08 -14.20 -22.28
N LEU A 164 -7.99 -15.04 -23.31
CA LEU A 164 -8.54 -14.79 -24.64
C LEU A 164 -10.08 -14.93 -24.70
N GLN A 165 -10.66 -15.69 -23.75
CA GLN A 165 -12.11 -15.95 -23.70
C GLN A 165 -12.87 -14.97 -22.81
N LYS A 166 -12.21 -13.95 -22.26
CA LYS A 166 -12.87 -12.94 -21.42
C LYS A 166 -13.75 -12.04 -22.29
N GLU A 167 -14.94 -12.53 -22.63
CA GLU A 167 -15.93 -11.74 -23.36
C GLU A 167 -16.40 -10.55 -22.52
N VAL A 168 -16.41 -9.39 -23.15
CA VAL A 168 -16.96 -8.15 -22.62
C VAL A 168 -18.48 -8.24 -22.67
N LYS A 169 -19.10 -8.75 -21.61
CA LYS A 169 -20.55 -9.02 -21.55
C LYS A 169 -21.44 -7.79 -21.39
N ASN A 170 -20.91 -6.58 -21.28
CA ASN A 170 -21.71 -5.42 -20.92
C ASN A 170 -21.38 -4.18 -21.73
N ASN A 171 -22.35 -3.67 -22.50
CA ASN A 171 -22.21 -2.46 -23.33
C ASN A 171 -22.48 -1.16 -22.51
N LYS A 172 -22.68 -1.25 -21.20
CA LYS A 172 -22.86 -0.06 -20.36
C LYS A 172 -21.55 0.68 -20.22
N ILE A 173 -21.59 2.00 -20.35
CA ILE A 173 -20.43 2.88 -20.19
C ILE A 173 -20.46 3.46 -18.77
N ILE A 174 -19.32 3.38 -18.11
CA ILE A 174 -19.07 4.07 -16.84
C ILE A 174 -18.11 5.24 -17.08
N ASN A 175 -18.46 6.40 -16.55
CA ASN A 175 -17.62 7.60 -16.65
C ASN A 175 -17.08 7.95 -15.26
N PRO A 176 -15.79 7.70 -14.99
CA PRO A 176 -15.20 8.06 -13.72
C PRO A 176 -15.09 9.57 -13.57
N LYS A 177 -15.21 10.06 -12.34
CA LYS A 177 -15.01 11.45 -11.98
C LYS A 177 -13.76 11.58 -11.13
N ARG A 178 -13.09 12.72 -11.21
CA ARG A 178 -12.02 13.03 -10.25
C ARG A 178 -12.56 13.10 -8.85
N VAL A 179 -11.78 12.58 -7.90
CA VAL A 179 -12.10 12.72 -6.49
C VAL A 179 -11.93 14.18 -6.07
N GLU A 180 -12.93 14.73 -5.42
CA GLU A 180 -12.93 16.10 -4.93
C GLU A 180 -13.09 16.13 -3.40
N ARG A 181 -12.68 17.23 -2.78
CA ARG A 181 -12.78 17.40 -1.31
C ARG A 181 -14.20 17.21 -0.77
N LYS A 182 -15.23 17.62 -1.52
CA LYS A 182 -16.64 17.43 -1.14
C LYS A 182 -17.05 15.95 -0.97
N ASN A 183 -16.33 15.01 -1.62
CA ASN A 183 -16.62 13.58 -1.54
C ASN A 183 -16.20 12.97 -0.19
N ILE A 184 -15.27 13.58 0.55
CA ILE A 184 -14.70 13.02 1.78
C ILE A 184 -15.76 12.75 2.83
N ALA A 185 -16.70 13.67 3.05
CA ALA A 185 -17.78 13.48 4.03
C ALA A 185 -18.65 12.24 3.72
N GLU A 186 -18.88 11.95 2.43
CA GLU A 186 -19.58 10.73 2.00
C GLU A 186 -18.74 9.49 2.29
N TYR A 187 -17.43 9.53 1.98
CA TYR A 187 -16.54 8.38 2.24
C TYR A 187 -16.44 8.06 3.73
N CYS A 188 -16.37 9.08 4.60
CA CYS A 188 -16.40 8.86 6.05
C CYS A 188 -17.70 8.15 6.48
N LYS A 189 -18.87 8.61 6.00
CA LYS A 189 -20.16 7.98 6.30
C LYS A 189 -20.24 6.53 5.80
N LEU A 190 -19.68 6.24 4.63
CA LEU A 190 -19.64 4.90 4.10
C LEU A 190 -18.69 3.99 4.89
N GLU A 191 -17.56 4.54 5.37
CA GLU A 191 -16.62 3.81 6.20
C GLU A 191 -17.21 3.46 7.57
N GLU A 192 -17.93 4.39 8.20
CA GLU A 192 -18.64 4.18 9.47
C GLU A 192 -19.69 3.07 9.38
N LYS A 193 -20.34 2.93 8.23
CA LYS A 193 -21.35 1.89 8.00
C LYS A 193 -20.78 0.50 7.79
N LYS A 194 -19.47 0.38 7.52
CA LYS A 194 -18.85 -0.92 7.34
C LYS A 194 -18.82 -1.68 8.66
N MET A 195 -19.46 -2.85 8.67
CA MET A 195 -19.32 -3.78 9.79
C MET A 195 -17.95 -4.48 9.69
N TYR A 196 -17.02 -4.06 10.50
CA TYR A 196 -15.73 -4.74 10.61
C TYR A 196 -15.83 -5.95 11.53
N ASN A 197 -14.99 -6.95 11.27
CA ASN A 197 -14.89 -8.10 12.15
C ASN A 197 -14.32 -7.64 13.51
N ASN A 198 -15.14 -7.72 14.55
CA ASN A 198 -14.81 -7.26 15.91
C ASN A 198 -13.56 -7.94 16.53
N ASN A 199 -13.10 -9.07 15.97
CA ASN A 199 -11.92 -9.79 16.47
C ASN A 199 -10.63 -9.48 15.70
N ILE A 200 -10.66 -8.50 14.79
CA ILE A 200 -9.54 -8.16 13.92
C ILE A 200 -9.42 -6.65 13.85
N PHE A 201 -8.19 -6.14 13.97
CA PHE A 201 -7.93 -4.72 13.84
C PHE A 201 -8.34 -4.18 12.46
N SER A 202 -8.83 -2.96 12.45
CA SER A 202 -9.08 -2.16 11.24
C SER A 202 -8.31 -0.85 11.31
N ILE A 203 -7.88 -0.34 10.16
CA ILE A 203 -7.33 1.00 10.03
C ILE A 203 -8.49 2.00 10.13
N VAL A 204 -8.35 3.02 10.98
CA VAL A 204 -9.33 4.09 11.10
C VAL A 204 -9.13 5.09 9.98
N ARG A 205 -10.12 5.20 9.10
CA ARG A 205 -10.11 6.12 7.97
C ARG A 205 -11.10 7.25 8.22
N ASP A 206 -10.65 8.24 8.99
CA ASP A 206 -11.36 9.48 9.27
C ASP A 206 -11.16 10.53 8.15
N GLU A 207 -11.72 11.70 8.35
CA GLU A 207 -11.62 12.83 7.41
C GLU A 207 -10.17 13.21 7.13
N ASN A 208 -9.31 13.26 8.16
CA ASN A 208 -7.89 13.59 8.01
C ASN A 208 -7.17 12.54 7.20
N TRP A 209 -7.51 11.27 7.40
CA TRP A 209 -6.94 10.16 6.65
C TRP A 209 -7.29 10.25 5.15
N PHE A 210 -8.58 10.44 4.82
CA PHE A 210 -9.00 10.61 3.41
C PHE A 210 -8.45 11.88 2.78
N LYS A 211 -8.40 13.00 3.53
CA LYS A 211 -7.81 14.24 3.04
C LYS A 211 -6.34 14.05 2.69
N TRP A 212 -5.54 13.50 3.61
CA TRP A 212 -4.15 13.21 3.37
C TRP A 212 -3.95 12.33 2.12
N ARG A 213 -4.78 11.30 1.98
CA ARG A 213 -4.55 10.25 0.98
C ARG A 213 -5.11 10.57 -0.40
N LEU A 214 -6.15 11.41 -0.48
CA LEU A 214 -6.88 11.68 -1.72
C LEU A 214 -6.72 13.12 -2.23
N ILE A 215 -6.55 14.09 -1.32
CA ILE A 215 -6.56 15.50 -1.68
C ILE A 215 -5.16 16.12 -1.58
N ASP A 216 -4.44 15.85 -0.50
CA ASP A 216 -3.13 16.46 -0.25
C ASP A 216 -2.00 15.64 -0.89
N CYS A 217 -2.31 14.52 -1.53
CA CYS A 217 -1.30 13.70 -2.21
C CYS A 217 -0.81 14.37 -3.51
N PRO A 218 0.47 14.16 -3.88
CA PRO A 218 1.07 14.80 -5.06
C PRO A 218 0.41 14.44 -6.40
N TYR A 219 -0.36 13.36 -6.43
CA TYR A 219 -1.05 12.81 -7.61
C TYR A 219 -2.58 12.86 -7.48
N ALA A 220 -3.12 13.79 -6.67
CA ALA A 220 -4.56 13.94 -6.47
C ALA A 220 -5.34 14.15 -7.77
N SER A 221 -4.71 14.80 -8.78
CA SER A 221 -5.30 15.00 -10.11
C SER A 221 -5.58 13.70 -10.87
N ASP A 222 -4.90 12.61 -10.51
CA ASP A 222 -4.95 11.32 -11.20
C ASP A 222 -5.75 10.27 -10.43
N ILE A 223 -6.46 10.71 -9.37
CA ILE A 223 -7.34 9.87 -8.58
C ILE A 223 -8.79 10.07 -9.03
N TYR A 224 -9.44 8.96 -9.37
CA TYR A 224 -10.79 8.91 -9.89
C TYR A 224 -11.68 8.01 -9.05
N GLU A 225 -12.97 8.35 -9.00
CA GLU A 225 -14.02 7.49 -8.50
C GLU A 225 -14.86 6.94 -9.64
N PHE A 226 -15.12 5.65 -9.60
CA PHE A 226 -16.09 4.94 -10.42
C PHE A 226 -17.31 4.66 -9.57
N ARG A 227 -18.52 4.94 -10.07
CA ARG A 227 -19.77 4.74 -9.33
C ARG A 227 -20.75 3.91 -10.14
N TYR A 228 -21.34 2.91 -9.50
CA TYR A 228 -22.36 2.08 -10.08
C TYR A 228 -23.31 1.52 -9.01
N ASN A 229 -24.61 1.80 -9.12
CA ASN A 229 -25.67 1.30 -8.20
C ASN A 229 -25.36 1.50 -6.71
N GLY A 230 -24.79 2.64 -6.34
CA GLY A 230 -24.41 2.95 -4.94
C GLY A 230 -23.07 2.38 -4.50
N ASP A 231 -22.41 1.58 -5.33
CA ASP A 231 -21.04 1.11 -5.12
C ASP A 231 -20.02 2.13 -5.65
N ILE A 232 -18.86 2.21 -4.99
CA ILE A 232 -17.79 3.13 -5.35
C ILE A 232 -16.47 2.37 -5.39
N VAL A 233 -15.68 2.59 -6.45
CA VAL A 233 -14.28 2.22 -6.55
C VAL A 233 -13.46 3.50 -6.69
N ILE A 234 -12.50 3.72 -5.80
CA ILE A 234 -11.51 4.78 -5.89
C ILE A 234 -10.24 4.18 -6.48
N ALA A 235 -9.74 4.79 -7.53
CA ALA A 235 -8.57 4.29 -8.24
C ALA A 235 -7.64 5.42 -8.70
N HIS A 236 -6.35 5.11 -8.79
CA HIS A 236 -5.31 5.99 -9.29
C HIS A 236 -4.86 5.51 -10.66
N ILE A 237 -4.89 6.40 -11.64
CA ILE A 237 -4.42 6.15 -13.01
C ILE A 237 -2.96 6.56 -13.08
N ILE A 238 -2.10 5.62 -13.48
CA ILE A 238 -0.67 5.83 -13.56
C ILE A 238 -0.19 5.55 -14.96
N ASN A 239 0.36 6.55 -15.58
CA ASN A 239 0.98 6.46 -16.89
C ASN A 239 2.50 6.53 -16.73
N THR A 240 3.18 5.50 -17.20
CA THR A 240 4.64 5.48 -17.36
C THR A 240 4.99 5.37 -18.84
N ASN A 241 6.24 5.56 -19.20
CA ASN A 241 6.69 5.41 -20.58
C ASN A 241 6.37 4.03 -21.18
N ASN A 242 6.22 3.01 -20.34
CA ASN A 242 6.05 1.63 -20.77
C ASN A 242 4.63 1.08 -20.55
N PHE A 243 3.92 1.57 -19.52
CA PHE A 243 2.63 1.01 -19.09
C PHE A 243 1.69 2.09 -18.57
N ALA A 244 0.41 1.93 -18.92
CA ALA A 244 -0.70 2.59 -18.24
C ALA A 244 -1.37 1.58 -17.30
N ARG A 245 -1.60 1.96 -16.03
CA ARG A 245 -2.26 1.08 -15.07
C ARG A 245 -3.32 1.78 -14.25
N LEU A 246 -4.33 1.03 -13.85
CA LEU A 246 -5.34 1.45 -12.89
C LEU A 246 -5.06 0.76 -11.55
N ASN A 247 -4.64 1.51 -10.55
CA ASN A 247 -4.52 1.00 -9.20
C ASN A 247 -5.83 1.19 -8.44
N ILE A 248 -6.51 0.11 -8.10
CA ILE A 248 -7.65 0.19 -7.20
C ILE A 248 -7.11 0.47 -5.80
N LEU A 249 -7.41 1.65 -5.29
CA LEU A 249 -6.98 2.13 -3.99
C LEU A 249 -7.95 1.72 -2.91
N TYR A 250 -9.25 1.89 -3.17
CA TYR A 250 -10.31 1.62 -2.19
C TYR A 250 -11.63 1.27 -2.84
N THR A 251 -12.45 0.53 -2.11
CA THR A 251 -13.79 0.14 -2.55
C THR A 251 -14.82 0.29 -1.44
N PHE A 252 -15.96 0.88 -1.79
CA PHE A 252 -17.18 0.85 -1.00
C PHE A 252 -18.19 0.04 -1.79
N ILE A 253 -18.34 -1.24 -1.48
CA ILE A 253 -19.25 -2.16 -2.14
C ILE A 253 -20.32 -2.55 -1.13
N ASN A 254 -21.57 -2.21 -1.43
CA ASN A 254 -22.73 -2.51 -0.59
C ASN A 254 -23.42 -3.81 -1.01
N ASN A 255 -23.32 -4.18 -2.27
CA ASN A 255 -24.02 -5.33 -2.83
C ASN A 255 -23.04 -6.37 -3.38
N SER A 256 -22.89 -7.50 -2.67
CA SER A 256 -21.95 -8.58 -3.03
C SER A 256 -22.31 -9.31 -4.35
N GLU A 257 -23.53 -9.14 -4.85
CA GLU A 257 -24.00 -9.81 -6.06
C GLU A 257 -23.64 -9.04 -7.36
N ASN A 258 -23.03 -7.86 -7.25
CA ASN A 258 -22.83 -6.96 -8.38
C ASN A 258 -21.51 -7.25 -9.14
N ASN A 259 -21.43 -8.44 -9.74
CA ASN A 259 -20.31 -8.82 -10.64
C ASN A 259 -20.15 -7.87 -11.85
N ASP A 260 -21.18 -7.11 -12.18
CA ASP A 260 -21.20 -6.18 -13.31
C ASP A 260 -20.24 -4.99 -13.11
N PHE A 261 -20.07 -4.50 -11.87
CA PHE A 261 -19.27 -3.31 -11.63
C PHE A 261 -17.80 -3.48 -12.03
N PHE A 262 -17.20 -4.62 -11.68
CA PHE A 262 -15.83 -4.90 -12.13
C PHE A 262 -15.74 -4.97 -13.65
N SER A 263 -16.72 -5.59 -14.30
CA SER A 263 -16.78 -5.67 -15.76
C SER A 263 -16.88 -4.29 -16.41
N LEU A 264 -17.62 -3.36 -15.81
CA LEU A 264 -17.70 -1.96 -16.28
C LEU A 264 -16.36 -1.22 -16.13
N VAL A 265 -15.67 -1.38 -14.99
CA VAL A 265 -14.33 -0.81 -14.78
C VAL A 265 -13.32 -1.41 -15.76
N TYR A 266 -13.39 -2.72 -15.99
CA TYR A 266 -12.56 -3.43 -16.96
C TYR A 266 -12.76 -2.91 -18.39
N ASN A 267 -14.03 -2.75 -18.81
CA ASN A 267 -14.37 -2.20 -20.13
C ASN A 267 -13.89 -0.76 -20.29
N TRP A 268 -14.03 0.04 -19.24
CA TRP A 268 -13.49 1.38 -19.25
C TRP A 268 -11.97 1.36 -19.46
N CYS A 269 -11.25 0.47 -18.77
CA CYS A 269 -9.81 0.30 -18.95
C CYS A 269 -9.43 -0.06 -20.38
N LEU A 270 -10.16 -0.98 -21.02
CA LEU A 270 -9.96 -1.34 -22.43
C LEU A 270 -10.08 -0.13 -23.35
N ASN A 271 -11.14 0.67 -23.17
CA ASN A 271 -11.43 1.83 -24.02
C ASN A 271 -10.48 3.02 -23.76
N ASN A 272 -9.75 3.03 -22.65
CA ASN A 272 -8.84 4.11 -22.26
C ASN A 272 -7.35 3.70 -22.27
N ASN A 273 -7.02 2.62 -23.00
CA ASN A 273 -5.64 2.13 -23.17
C ASN A 273 -4.91 1.85 -21.85
N ILE A 274 -5.63 1.41 -20.83
CA ILE A 274 -5.04 0.89 -19.60
C ILE A 274 -4.51 -0.52 -19.85
N ASP A 275 -3.28 -0.79 -19.50
CA ASP A 275 -2.65 -2.08 -19.77
C ASP A 275 -2.98 -3.14 -18.71
N TYR A 276 -3.21 -2.72 -17.47
CA TYR A 276 -3.60 -3.64 -16.39
C TYR A 276 -4.25 -2.94 -15.20
N ILE A 277 -5.04 -3.70 -14.45
CA ILE A 277 -5.59 -3.30 -13.15
C ILE A 277 -4.75 -3.94 -12.05
N TRP A 278 -4.44 -3.16 -11.02
CA TRP A 278 -3.69 -3.60 -9.87
C TRP A 278 -4.46 -3.31 -8.58
N THR A 279 -4.37 -4.20 -7.60
CA THR A 279 -4.90 -3.96 -6.25
C THR A 279 -4.18 -4.76 -5.18
N LEU A 280 -4.34 -4.31 -3.94
CA LEU A 280 -3.94 -5.00 -2.73
C LEU A 280 -5.18 -5.36 -1.92
N CYS A 281 -5.22 -6.56 -1.36
CA CYS A 281 -6.34 -6.99 -0.53
C CYS A 281 -5.96 -8.12 0.41
N ASN A 282 -6.73 -8.31 1.47
CA ASN A 282 -6.62 -9.47 2.33
C ASN A 282 -7.74 -10.51 2.06
N ASP A 283 -7.55 -11.73 2.55
CA ASP A 283 -8.55 -12.81 2.44
C ASP A 283 -9.82 -12.54 3.24
N GLN A 284 -9.77 -11.61 4.17
CA GLN A 284 -10.85 -11.33 5.10
C GLN A 284 -11.77 -10.21 4.60
N ASN A 285 -11.35 -9.49 3.57
CA ASN A 285 -12.20 -8.51 2.91
C ASN A 285 -13.20 -9.25 2.02
N ARG A 286 -14.33 -9.64 2.63
CA ARG A 286 -15.37 -10.44 2.02
C ARG A 286 -15.90 -9.83 0.72
N PHE A 287 -16.02 -8.52 0.68
CA PHE A 287 -16.47 -7.77 -0.49
C PHE A 287 -15.52 -7.86 -1.68
N LEU A 288 -14.24 -7.68 -1.45
CA LEU A 288 -13.25 -7.82 -2.50
C LEU A 288 -13.09 -9.28 -2.94
N LYS A 289 -13.37 -10.24 -2.06
CA LYS A 289 -13.21 -11.66 -2.33
C LYS A 289 -14.24 -12.19 -3.34
N GLU A 290 -15.48 -11.75 -3.23
CA GLU A 290 -16.61 -12.35 -3.98
C GLU A 290 -16.85 -11.64 -5.33
N THR A 291 -16.62 -10.33 -5.43
CA THR A 291 -17.01 -9.56 -6.61
C THR A 291 -15.86 -9.15 -7.53
N ILE A 292 -14.79 -8.60 -6.98
CA ILE A 292 -13.70 -8.04 -7.79
C ILE A 292 -12.54 -9.03 -7.89
N LEU A 293 -12.25 -9.77 -6.81
CA LEU A 293 -10.99 -10.48 -6.65
C LEU A 293 -10.93 -11.86 -7.27
N ASN A 294 -12.07 -12.50 -7.49
CA ASN A 294 -12.10 -13.78 -8.19
C ASN A 294 -11.71 -13.65 -9.67
N ASN A 295 -11.80 -12.43 -10.21
CA ASN A 295 -11.51 -12.14 -11.61
C ASN A 295 -10.04 -11.83 -11.90
N PHE A 296 -9.20 -11.61 -10.88
CA PHE A 296 -7.80 -11.30 -11.07
C PHE A 296 -6.98 -12.54 -11.42
N LEU A 297 -6.19 -12.41 -12.49
CA LEU A 297 -5.42 -13.52 -13.04
C LEU A 297 -4.17 -13.85 -12.23
N LEU A 298 -3.42 -12.82 -11.84
CA LEU A 298 -2.15 -12.99 -11.14
C LEU A 298 -2.30 -12.62 -9.66
N LYS A 299 -1.89 -13.52 -8.77
CA LYS A 299 -1.94 -13.33 -7.32
C LYS A 299 -0.55 -13.57 -6.72
N LYS A 300 -0.06 -12.64 -5.93
CA LYS A 300 1.16 -12.79 -5.15
C LYS A 300 0.90 -12.53 -3.67
N LYS A 301 1.25 -13.49 -2.82
CA LYS A 301 1.22 -13.31 -1.37
C LYS A 301 2.24 -12.28 -0.91
N LEU A 302 1.89 -11.52 0.12
CA LEU A 302 2.76 -10.56 0.79
C LEU A 302 2.88 -10.93 2.26
N ASN A 303 4.07 -10.74 2.83
CA ASN A 303 4.30 -10.92 4.25
C ASN A 303 3.78 -9.67 4.99
N PHE A 304 2.72 -9.84 5.76
CA PHE A 304 2.29 -8.86 6.75
C PHE A 304 3.00 -9.19 8.06
N ALA A 305 3.84 -8.30 8.55
CA ALA A 305 4.50 -8.45 9.83
C ALA A 305 3.97 -7.42 10.84
N CYS A 306 3.87 -7.81 12.10
CA CYS A 306 3.36 -6.98 13.17
C CYS A 306 4.08 -7.24 14.50
N TRP A 307 4.13 -6.19 15.33
CA TRP A 307 4.65 -6.24 16.66
C TRP A 307 3.79 -5.37 17.59
N ALA A 308 3.65 -5.78 18.84
CA ALA A 308 3.05 -4.97 19.89
C ALA A 308 3.66 -5.32 21.23
N GLU A 309 3.80 -4.33 22.13
CA GLU A 309 4.22 -4.53 23.50
C GLU A 309 3.24 -5.43 24.27
N ASN A 310 1.94 -5.23 24.04
CA ASN A 310 0.90 -6.04 24.64
C ASN A 310 0.67 -7.32 23.85
N VAL A 311 0.79 -8.48 24.50
CA VAL A 311 0.65 -9.82 23.89
C VAL A 311 -0.76 -10.04 23.30
N ASN A 312 -1.80 -9.53 23.95
CA ASN A 312 -3.17 -9.65 23.45
C ASN A 312 -3.34 -8.82 22.16
N THR A 313 -2.84 -7.58 22.14
CA THR A 313 -2.81 -6.73 20.95
C THR A 313 -2.06 -7.44 19.83
N LEU A 314 -0.88 -7.99 20.08
CA LEU A 314 -0.08 -8.73 19.11
C LEU A 314 -0.84 -9.97 18.55
N THR A 315 -1.57 -10.67 19.40
CA THR A 315 -2.35 -11.84 18.99
C THR A 315 -3.48 -11.45 18.01
N HIS A 316 -4.15 -10.32 18.26
CA HIS A 316 -5.16 -9.81 17.35
C HIS A 316 -4.56 -9.25 16.05
N LEU A 317 -3.46 -8.51 16.11
CA LEU A 317 -2.74 -7.99 14.94
C LEU A 317 -2.26 -9.11 14.01
N ASN A 318 -1.80 -10.22 14.56
CA ASN A 318 -1.34 -11.36 13.76
C ASN A 318 -2.45 -12.03 12.94
N LYS A 319 -3.71 -11.73 13.22
CA LYS A 319 -4.83 -12.11 12.34
C LYS A 319 -4.88 -11.30 11.04
N GLY A 320 -4.19 -10.16 10.99
CA GLY A 320 -4.16 -9.19 9.89
C GLY A 320 -5.05 -7.98 10.16
N LEU A 321 -5.24 -7.16 9.15
CA LEU A 321 -6.12 -5.98 9.19
C LEU A 321 -7.36 -6.26 8.35
N SER A 322 -8.55 -6.07 8.92
CA SER A 322 -9.82 -6.43 8.28
C SER A 322 -10.15 -5.63 7.03
N ASN A 323 -9.68 -4.38 6.97
CA ASN A 323 -9.98 -3.43 5.90
C ASN A 323 -8.77 -3.01 5.06
N SER A 324 -7.67 -3.77 5.10
CA SER A 324 -6.50 -3.49 4.26
C SER A 324 -6.83 -3.60 2.77
N GLN A 325 -6.51 -2.53 2.04
CA GLN A 325 -6.72 -2.39 0.59
C GLN A 325 -5.53 -1.67 -0.07
N GLY A 326 -5.66 -1.31 -1.34
CA GLY A 326 -4.61 -0.69 -2.15
C GLY A 326 -3.94 0.54 -1.52
N PHE A 327 -4.70 1.34 -0.77
CA PHE A 327 -4.15 2.48 -0.04
C PHE A 327 -3.08 2.14 1.02
N ASP A 328 -3.15 0.96 1.62
CA ASP A 328 -2.35 0.59 2.79
C ASP A 328 -0.99 0.02 2.40
N SER A 329 -0.47 0.41 1.26
CA SER A 329 0.79 -0.10 0.72
C SER A 329 1.69 1.05 0.32
N ASP A 330 2.93 1.02 0.76
CA ASP A 330 4.02 1.85 0.24
C ASP A 330 4.33 1.57 -1.23
N LEU A 331 3.78 0.49 -1.77
CA LEU A 331 3.88 0.11 -3.18
C LEU A 331 3.25 1.13 -4.13
N GLU A 332 2.37 2.00 -3.63
CA GLU A 332 1.93 3.16 -4.39
C GLU A 332 3.03 4.19 -4.59
N SER A 333 3.88 4.41 -3.60
CA SER A 333 5.02 5.33 -3.73
C SER A 333 6.07 4.83 -4.71
N ASN A 334 6.07 3.53 -5.05
CA ASN A 334 6.82 2.99 -6.18
C ASN A 334 6.31 3.47 -7.54
N LEU A 335 5.26 4.30 -7.56
CA LEU A 335 4.63 4.84 -8.77
C LEU A 335 5.45 5.91 -9.45
N TYR A 336 6.33 6.54 -8.70
CA TYR A 336 7.30 7.50 -9.26
C TYR A 336 8.60 6.82 -9.70
N GLN A 337 8.63 5.50 -9.81
CA GLN A 337 9.69 4.73 -10.48
C GLN A 337 9.53 4.76 -12.02
N GLY A 338 9.03 5.84 -12.53
CA GLY A 338 8.94 6.04 -13.94
C GLY A 338 10.09 6.92 -14.40
N GLU A 339 11.20 6.35 -14.69
CA GLU A 339 12.13 6.81 -15.73
C GLU A 339 13.23 5.77 -15.92
#